data_3d321509a3ebff4bd1c0e1c586a5b543
#
_entry.id   3d321509a3ebff4bd1c0e1c586a5b543
#
_cell.length_a   1.000
_cell.length_b   1.000
_cell.length_c   1.000
_cell.angle_alpha   90.00
_cell.angle_beta   90.00
_cell.angle_gamma   90.00
#
_symmetry.space_group_name_H-M   'P 1'
#
loop_
_entity.id
_entity.type
_entity.pdbx_description
1 polymer ?
#
loop_
_entity_poly.entity_id
_entity_poly.type
_entity_poly.pdbx_seq_one_letter_code
_entity_poly.pdbx_strand_id
1 'polypeptide(L)'
;MSQILLVRHGQASWGSDDYDVLSELGERQARALGESLAARGIRPDLVVRGSMRRHRQTTEHALAGAGWEPGEVVEDADWDEFDHEQVFAMHPAAYGQGEELTRAQFQEWFDGALLRWAGGEYDHDYDESFTAFADRVESALRRTADRLGRNETAVVFTSGGTISRVVVSLLGGTPHTWAQLNPVTVNASVTKVVVGRRGMTLISFNDHSHLEQAGDGFITYR
;
A
#
# COMPACT_ATOMS: atom_id res chain seq x y z
N MET A 1 10.68 20.26 8.48
CA MET A 1 10.76 19.30 7.35
C MET A 1 9.37 18.77 7.14
N SER A 2 8.95 18.64 5.89
CA SER A 2 7.64 18.09 5.57
C SER A 2 7.70 16.55 5.59
N GLN A 3 6.57 15.89 5.71
CA GLN A 3 6.50 14.44 5.79
C GLN A 3 5.32 13.89 5.00
N ILE A 4 5.48 12.67 4.50
CA ILE A 4 4.43 11.89 3.86
C ILE A 4 4.26 10.61 4.67
N LEU A 5 3.04 10.34 5.11
CA LEU A 5 2.65 9.08 5.75
C LEU A 5 1.89 8.26 4.71
N LEU A 6 2.52 7.19 4.23
CA LEU A 6 1.89 6.22 3.34
C LEU A 6 1.17 5.19 4.20
N VAL A 7 -0.10 5.01 3.98
CA VAL A 7 -0.98 4.11 4.73
C VAL A 7 -1.47 3.01 3.80
N ARG A 8 -1.22 1.75 4.17
CA ARG A 8 -1.86 0.63 3.49
C ARG A 8 -3.34 0.58 3.88
N HIS A 9 -4.21 0.29 2.93
CA HIS A 9 -5.62 0.07 3.20
C HIS A 9 -5.86 -0.97 4.29
N GLY A 10 -6.98 -0.88 5.00
CA GLY A 10 -7.47 -1.90 5.93
C GLY A 10 -7.69 -3.24 5.24
N GLN A 11 -7.87 -4.32 6.01
CA GLN A 11 -8.12 -5.64 5.43
C GLN A 11 -9.30 -5.60 4.46
N ALA A 12 -9.08 -6.10 3.23
CA ALA A 12 -10.13 -6.28 2.24
C ALA A 12 -10.97 -7.54 2.52
N SER A 13 -12.19 -7.57 1.99
CA SER A 13 -13.12 -8.70 2.12
C SER A 13 -12.69 -9.85 1.22
N TRP A 14 -11.91 -10.77 1.78
CA TRP A 14 -11.46 -11.96 1.07
C TRP A 14 -12.61 -12.96 0.87
N GLY A 15 -12.81 -13.41 -0.37
CA GLY A 15 -13.83 -14.42 -0.68
C GLY A 15 -15.26 -13.89 -0.82
N SER A 16 -15.46 -12.57 -0.83
CA SER A 16 -16.71 -11.95 -1.27
C SER A 16 -16.71 -11.74 -2.79
N ASP A 17 -17.90 -11.55 -3.38
CA ASP A 17 -18.04 -11.25 -4.82
C ASP A 17 -17.36 -9.93 -5.23
N ASP A 18 -16.95 -9.11 -4.26
CA ASP A 18 -16.27 -7.84 -4.47
C ASP A 18 -15.07 -7.72 -3.50
N TYR A 19 -13.91 -8.07 -3.99
CA TYR A 19 -12.65 -8.01 -3.23
C TYR A 19 -12.21 -6.57 -2.90
N ASP A 20 -12.67 -5.57 -3.67
CA ASP A 20 -12.26 -4.16 -3.48
C ASP A 20 -12.98 -3.44 -2.34
N VAL A 21 -13.61 -4.17 -1.42
CA VAL A 21 -14.32 -3.64 -0.25
C VAL A 21 -13.59 -4.02 1.03
N LEU A 22 -13.56 -3.14 2.04
CA LEU A 22 -13.02 -3.50 3.36
C LEU A 22 -13.90 -4.56 4.04
N SER A 23 -13.26 -5.44 4.83
CA SER A 23 -13.96 -6.24 5.82
C SER A 23 -14.32 -5.38 7.04
N GLU A 24 -15.22 -5.87 7.90
CA GLU A 24 -15.51 -5.22 9.19
C GLU A 24 -14.25 -5.00 10.04
N LEU A 25 -13.29 -5.94 9.97
CA LEU A 25 -11.99 -5.78 10.62
C LEU A 25 -11.17 -4.67 9.96
N GLY A 26 -11.18 -4.58 8.62
CA GLY A 26 -10.49 -3.52 7.88
C GLY A 26 -11.00 -2.12 8.23
N GLU A 27 -12.31 -1.95 8.41
CA GLU A 27 -12.91 -0.70 8.86
C GLU A 27 -12.44 -0.33 10.29
N ARG A 28 -12.40 -1.33 11.18
CA ARG A 28 -11.90 -1.15 12.57
C ARG A 28 -10.40 -0.82 12.59
N GLN A 29 -9.59 -1.48 11.74
CA GLN A 29 -8.17 -1.16 11.59
C GLN A 29 -7.97 0.29 11.14
N ALA A 30 -8.71 0.74 10.14
CA ALA A 30 -8.63 2.11 9.63
C ALA A 30 -9.05 3.14 10.69
N ARG A 31 -10.08 2.84 11.49
CA ARG A 31 -10.50 3.71 12.60
C ARG A 31 -9.43 3.80 13.68
N ALA A 32 -8.87 2.67 14.13
CA ALA A 32 -7.80 2.62 15.13
C ALA A 32 -6.54 3.37 14.65
N LEU A 33 -6.21 3.28 13.37
CA LEU A 33 -5.16 4.08 12.75
C LEU A 33 -5.42 5.58 12.92
N GLY A 34 -6.63 6.03 12.55
CA GLY A 34 -7.02 7.45 12.67
C GLY A 34 -6.90 7.96 14.11
N GLU A 35 -7.44 7.22 15.07
CA GLU A 35 -7.35 7.52 16.50
C GLU A 35 -5.89 7.65 16.97
N SER A 36 -5.04 6.70 16.55
CA SER A 36 -3.61 6.72 16.90
C SER A 36 -2.87 7.92 16.30
N LEU A 37 -3.12 8.24 15.04
CA LEU A 37 -2.49 9.40 14.40
C LEU A 37 -2.92 10.71 15.08
N ALA A 38 -4.20 10.86 15.40
CA ALA A 38 -4.72 12.03 16.13
C ALA A 38 -4.13 12.13 17.54
N ALA A 39 -4.05 11.03 18.28
CA ALA A 39 -3.43 10.97 19.61
C ALA A 39 -1.95 11.38 19.59
N ARG A 40 -1.25 11.13 18.50
CA ARG A 40 0.16 11.55 18.26
C ARG A 40 0.27 13.01 17.81
N GLY A 41 -0.85 13.75 17.76
CA GLY A 41 -0.88 15.17 17.36
C GLY A 41 -0.70 15.38 15.85
N ILE A 42 -0.86 14.34 15.03
CA ILE A 42 -0.77 14.45 13.57
C ILE A 42 -2.05 15.09 13.05
N ARG A 43 -1.89 16.11 12.22
CA ARG A 43 -2.97 16.74 11.45
C ARG A 43 -2.48 16.86 10.01
N PRO A 44 -3.13 16.22 9.05
CA PRO A 44 -2.71 16.31 7.66
C PRO A 44 -3.09 17.68 7.07
N ASP A 45 -2.15 18.29 6.37
CA ASP A 45 -2.39 19.46 5.52
C ASP A 45 -2.88 19.02 4.13
N LEU A 46 -2.55 17.77 3.75
CA LEU A 46 -2.94 17.15 2.49
C LEU A 46 -3.35 15.70 2.74
N VAL A 47 -4.54 15.33 2.25
CA VAL A 47 -5.01 13.94 2.21
C VAL A 47 -5.10 13.51 0.76
N VAL A 48 -4.43 12.40 0.43
CA VAL A 48 -4.43 11.79 -0.90
C VAL A 48 -4.88 10.33 -0.78
N ARG A 49 -5.54 9.82 -1.79
CA ARG A 49 -5.86 8.38 -1.87
C ARG A 49 -5.77 7.88 -3.31
N GLY A 50 -5.55 6.59 -3.48
CA GLY A 50 -5.83 5.93 -4.74
C GLY A 50 -7.32 5.90 -5.06
N SER A 51 -7.65 5.46 -6.27
CA SER A 51 -9.03 5.44 -6.78
C SER A 51 -9.84 4.23 -6.30
N MET A 52 -9.17 3.17 -5.82
CA MET A 52 -9.80 1.92 -5.41
C MET A 52 -10.77 2.12 -4.23
N ARG A 53 -11.85 1.32 -4.19
CA ARG A 53 -12.88 1.42 -3.12
C ARG A 53 -12.29 1.20 -1.74
N ARG A 54 -11.39 0.22 -1.57
CA ARG A 54 -10.69 -0.04 -0.30
C ARG A 54 -9.82 1.14 0.15
N HIS A 55 -9.23 1.92 -0.78
CA HIS A 55 -8.51 3.15 -0.44
C HIS A 55 -9.46 4.21 0.09
N ARG A 56 -10.59 4.42 -0.61
CA ARG A 56 -11.63 5.36 -0.21
C ARG A 56 -12.19 5.02 1.17
N GLN A 57 -12.62 3.76 1.37
CA GLN A 57 -13.19 3.33 2.65
C GLN A 57 -12.18 3.45 3.80
N THR A 58 -10.91 3.06 3.58
CA THR A 58 -9.86 3.26 4.57
C THR A 58 -9.70 4.74 4.94
N THR A 59 -9.71 5.63 3.95
CA THR A 59 -9.66 7.07 4.16
C THR A 59 -10.84 7.55 5.01
N GLU A 60 -12.06 7.19 4.64
CA GLU A 60 -13.29 7.59 5.35
C GLU A 60 -13.27 7.15 6.83
N HIS A 61 -12.92 5.89 7.10
CA HIS A 61 -12.85 5.36 8.45
C HIS A 61 -11.70 5.96 9.28
N ALA A 62 -10.54 6.20 8.66
CA ALA A 62 -9.41 6.84 9.34
C ALA A 62 -9.70 8.30 9.68
N LEU A 63 -10.30 9.06 8.76
CA LEU A 63 -10.71 10.44 9.01
C LEU A 63 -11.74 10.51 10.16
N ALA A 64 -12.73 9.61 10.14
CA ALA A 64 -13.74 9.53 11.20
C ALA A 64 -13.12 9.18 12.54
N GLY A 65 -12.19 8.19 12.60
CA GLY A 65 -11.48 7.81 13.82
C GLY A 65 -10.61 8.93 14.40
N ALA A 66 -9.99 9.71 13.53
CA ALA A 66 -9.14 10.82 13.91
C ALA A 66 -9.93 12.10 14.27
N GLY A 67 -11.20 12.19 13.92
CA GLY A 67 -11.98 13.42 14.01
C GLY A 67 -11.43 14.52 13.08
N TRP A 68 -10.86 14.12 11.93
CA TRP A 68 -10.35 15.07 10.94
C TRP A 68 -11.41 15.45 9.92
N GLU A 69 -11.47 16.73 9.62
CA GLU A 69 -12.31 17.30 8.56
C GLU A 69 -11.39 17.99 7.53
N PRO A 70 -10.79 17.23 6.59
CA PRO A 70 -9.93 17.82 5.57
C PRO A 70 -10.78 18.67 4.61
N GLY A 71 -10.19 19.78 4.12
CA GLY A 71 -10.85 20.63 3.13
C GLY A 71 -11.06 19.91 1.79
N GLU A 72 -10.14 19.03 1.41
CA GLU A 72 -10.18 18.24 0.19
C GLU A 72 -9.49 16.89 0.41
N VAL A 73 -10.05 15.82 -0.16
CA VAL A 73 -9.39 14.53 -0.34
C VAL A 73 -9.07 14.37 -1.82
N VAL A 74 -7.78 14.35 -2.15
CA VAL A 74 -7.31 14.25 -3.53
C VAL A 74 -7.30 12.77 -3.95
N GLU A 75 -8.01 12.46 -5.03
CA GLU A 75 -7.90 11.16 -5.68
C GLU A 75 -6.81 11.19 -6.74
N ASP A 76 -5.89 10.22 -6.70
CA ASP A 76 -4.82 10.06 -7.69
C ASP A 76 -4.62 8.56 -7.96
N ALA A 77 -5.08 8.09 -9.11
CA ALA A 77 -5.02 6.68 -9.50
C ALA A 77 -3.59 6.12 -9.62
N ASP A 78 -2.58 6.98 -9.74
CA ASP A 78 -1.19 6.51 -9.73
C ASP A 78 -0.75 5.94 -8.36
N TRP A 79 -1.58 6.12 -7.31
CA TRP A 79 -1.45 5.46 -6.02
C TRP A 79 -2.18 4.12 -5.92
N ASP A 80 -2.79 3.62 -7.01
CA ASP A 80 -3.47 2.32 -7.01
C ASP A 80 -2.48 1.16 -6.97
N GLU A 81 -2.97 0.00 -6.53
CA GLU A 81 -2.22 -1.24 -6.59
C GLU A 81 -2.05 -1.69 -8.05
N PHE A 82 -1.06 -2.54 -8.29
CA PHE A 82 -0.95 -3.25 -9.56
C PHE A 82 -2.08 -4.29 -9.73
N ASP A 83 -2.37 -4.65 -10.97
CA ASP A 83 -3.33 -5.71 -11.26
C ASP A 83 -2.73 -7.10 -10.96
N HIS A 84 -2.96 -7.55 -9.72
CA HIS A 84 -2.47 -8.86 -9.28
C HIS A 84 -3.17 -10.03 -9.98
N GLU A 85 -4.41 -9.88 -10.42
CA GLU A 85 -5.14 -10.93 -11.13
C GLU A 85 -4.47 -11.20 -12.48
N GLN A 86 -4.12 -10.15 -13.21
CA GLN A 86 -3.38 -10.27 -14.47
C GLN A 86 -1.98 -10.85 -14.23
N VAL A 87 -1.26 -10.39 -13.21
CA VAL A 87 0.08 -10.90 -12.87
C VAL A 87 0.04 -12.40 -12.62
N PHE A 88 -0.98 -12.89 -11.92
CA PHE A 88 -1.15 -14.33 -11.67
C PHE A 88 -1.63 -15.09 -12.90
N ALA A 89 -2.55 -14.53 -13.68
CA ALA A 89 -3.06 -15.18 -14.90
C ALA A 89 -1.96 -15.40 -15.95
N MET A 90 -0.97 -14.51 -16.02
CA MET A 90 0.16 -14.62 -16.96
C MET A 90 1.30 -15.51 -16.47
N HIS A 91 1.25 -15.95 -15.21
CA HIS A 91 2.24 -16.91 -14.71
C HIS A 91 1.85 -18.35 -15.08
N PRO A 92 2.73 -19.11 -15.75
CA PRO A 92 2.44 -20.50 -16.08
C PRO A 92 2.07 -21.30 -14.83
N ALA A 93 0.98 -22.09 -14.93
CA ALA A 93 0.62 -23.01 -13.86
C ALA A 93 1.77 -24.04 -13.67
N ALA A 94 2.40 -24.02 -12.50
CA ALA A 94 3.48 -24.96 -12.19
C ALA A 94 2.97 -26.39 -11.92
N TYR A 95 1.64 -26.56 -11.78
CA TYR A 95 1.00 -27.79 -11.36
C TYR A 95 -0.15 -28.15 -12.30
N GLY A 96 -0.40 -29.44 -12.51
CA GLY A 96 -1.45 -29.91 -13.42
C GLY A 96 -2.83 -29.39 -13.07
N GLN A 97 -3.68 -29.20 -14.08
CA GLN A 97 -5.06 -28.74 -13.86
C GLN A 97 -5.82 -29.71 -12.96
N GLY A 98 -6.31 -29.24 -11.81
CA GLY A 98 -7.13 -29.99 -10.87
C GLY A 98 -6.41 -30.53 -9.62
N GLU A 99 -5.14 -30.23 -9.41
CA GLU A 99 -4.44 -30.51 -8.15
C GLU A 99 -4.65 -29.39 -7.13
N GLU A 100 -5.07 -29.74 -5.91
CA GLU A 100 -5.09 -28.80 -4.79
C GLU A 100 -3.65 -28.52 -4.34
N LEU A 101 -3.22 -27.28 -4.47
CA LEU A 101 -1.90 -26.84 -4.02
C LEU A 101 -1.82 -26.85 -2.49
N THR A 102 -0.74 -27.37 -1.94
CA THR A 102 -0.39 -27.10 -0.54
C THR A 102 -0.10 -25.62 -0.36
N ARG A 103 -0.21 -25.12 0.87
CA ARG A 103 0.09 -23.70 1.20
C ARG A 103 1.51 -23.30 0.75
N ALA A 104 2.49 -24.19 0.90
CA ALA A 104 3.88 -23.92 0.49
C ALA A 104 4.01 -23.82 -1.04
N GLN A 105 3.38 -24.73 -1.78
CA GLN A 105 3.35 -24.72 -3.25
C GLN A 105 2.64 -23.46 -3.79
N PHE A 106 1.54 -23.07 -3.17
CA PHE A 106 0.84 -21.84 -3.53
C PHE A 106 1.73 -20.63 -3.30
N GLN A 107 2.46 -20.57 -2.17
CA GLN A 107 3.37 -19.45 -1.87
C GLN A 107 4.52 -19.39 -2.88
N GLU A 108 5.13 -20.52 -3.22
CA GLU A 108 6.20 -20.59 -4.21
C GLU A 108 5.73 -20.12 -5.60
N TRP A 109 4.54 -20.55 -6.02
CA TRP A 109 3.93 -20.11 -7.27
C TRP A 109 3.63 -18.61 -7.27
N PHE A 110 3.08 -18.10 -6.17
CA PHE A 110 2.79 -16.68 -5.96
C PHE A 110 4.06 -15.82 -6.05
N ASP A 111 5.12 -16.23 -5.34
CA ASP A 111 6.41 -15.53 -5.36
C ASP A 111 7.03 -15.57 -6.77
N GLY A 112 6.90 -16.70 -7.47
CA GLY A 112 7.33 -16.85 -8.86
C GLY A 112 6.61 -15.91 -9.82
N ALA A 113 5.29 -15.75 -9.66
CA ALA A 113 4.50 -14.83 -10.47
C ALA A 113 4.94 -13.37 -10.29
N LEU A 114 5.12 -12.95 -9.04
CA LEU A 114 5.61 -11.60 -8.73
C LEU A 114 7.02 -11.35 -9.26
N LEU A 115 7.92 -12.30 -9.12
CA LEU A 115 9.29 -12.18 -9.62
C LEU A 115 9.36 -12.18 -11.14
N ARG A 116 8.50 -12.95 -11.83
CA ARG A 116 8.40 -12.93 -13.29
C ARG A 116 7.99 -11.55 -13.79
N TRP A 117 6.95 -10.96 -13.20
CA TRP A 117 6.50 -9.62 -13.55
C TRP A 117 7.55 -8.56 -13.22
N ALA A 118 8.11 -8.59 -12.00
CA ALA A 118 9.09 -7.62 -11.53
C ALA A 118 10.44 -7.71 -12.25
N GLY A 119 10.74 -8.85 -12.88
CA GLY A 119 11.99 -9.07 -13.62
C GLY A 119 12.10 -8.35 -14.96
N GLY A 120 10.97 -7.96 -15.56
CA GLY A 120 10.92 -7.17 -16.79
C GLY A 120 11.16 -7.95 -18.09
N GLU A 121 11.58 -9.21 -18.02
CA GLU A 121 11.85 -10.03 -19.22
C GLU A 121 10.56 -10.29 -20.04
N TYR A 122 9.41 -10.30 -19.36
CA TYR A 122 8.11 -10.63 -19.94
C TYR A 122 7.14 -9.43 -19.94
N ASP A 123 7.66 -8.22 -19.95
CA ASP A 123 6.84 -6.98 -19.88
C ASP A 123 5.72 -6.92 -20.94
N HIS A 124 5.93 -7.55 -22.10
CA HIS A 124 4.96 -7.59 -23.20
C HIS A 124 3.74 -8.49 -22.93
N ASP A 125 3.76 -9.32 -21.88
CA ASP A 125 2.64 -10.18 -21.49
C ASP A 125 1.63 -9.42 -20.60
N TYR A 126 1.99 -8.23 -20.09
CA TYR A 126 1.22 -7.48 -19.12
C TYR A 126 0.73 -6.15 -19.68
N ASP A 127 -0.48 -5.74 -19.32
CA ASP A 127 -1.01 -4.42 -19.67
C ASP A 127 -0.23 -3.30 -18.96
N GLU A 128 0.20 -3.56 -17.72
CA GLU A 128 1.11 -2.71 -16.98
C GLU A 128 2.39 -3.48 -16.63
N SER A 129 3.52 -3.10 -17.23
CA SER A 129 4.83 -3.64 -16.83
C SER A 129 5.22 -3.17 -15.42
N PHE A 130 6.12 -3.91 -14.76
CA PHE A 130 6.65 -3.47 -13.47
C PHE A 130 7.34 -2.11 -13.55
N THR A 131 7.99 -1.81 -14.66
CA THR A 131 8.61 -0.49 -14.90
C THR A 131 7.55 0.60 -14.99
N ALA A 132 6.46 0.39 -15.71
CA ALA A 132 5.36 1.36 -15.80
C ALA A 132 4.70 1.60 -14.43
N PHE A 133 4.43 0.53 -13.68
CA PHE A 133 3.97 0.60 -12.29
C PHE A 133 4.93 1.41 -11.41
N ALA A 134 6.23 1.13 -11.50
CA ALA A 134 7.25 1.83 -10.75
C ALA A 134 7.28 3.34 -11.06
N ASP A 135 7.20 3.69 -12.34
CA ASP A 135 7.26 5.08 -12.82
C ASP A 135 6.03 5.90 -12.39
N ARG A 136 4.81 5.29 -12.44
CA ARG A 136 3.61 6.00 -11.95
C ARG A 136 3.64 6.23 -10.45
N VAL A 137 4.08 5.24 -9.67
CA VAL A 137 4.21 5.36 -8.22
C VAL A 137 5.24 6.44 -7.83
N GLU A 138 6.39 6.46 -8.50
CA GLU A 138 7.40 7.52 -8.27
C GLU A 138 6.88 8.90 -8.66
N SER A 139 6.12 8.99 -9.73
CA SER A 139 5.50 10.24 -10.19
C SER A 139 4.46 10.73 -9.17
N ALA A 140 3.62 9.83 -8.64
CA ALA A 140 2.65 10.14 -7.58
C ALA A 140 3.33 10.62 -6.29
N LEU A 141 4.43 9.97 -5.90
CA LEU A 141 5.22 10.38 -4.73
C LEU A 141 5.80 11.79 -4.90
N ARG A 142 6.36 12.09 -6.07
CA ARG A 142 6.90 13.44 -6.38
C ARG A 142 5.80 14.49 -6.39
N ARG A 143 4.67 14.24 -7.08
CA ARG A 143 3.52 15.16 -7.08
C ARG A 143 3.01 15.45 -5.67
N THR A 144 2.92 14.41 -4.82
CA THR A 144 2.52 14.58 -3.43
C THR A 144 3.52 15.43 -2.66
N ALA A 145 4.82 15.19 -2.84
CA ALA A 145 5.88 15.97 -2.19
C ALA A 145 5.89 17.44 -2.64
N ASP A 146 5.67 17.70 -3.93
CA ASP A 146 5.67 19.04 -4.53
C ASP A 146 4.47 19.88 -4.07
N ARG A 147 3.39 19.26 -3.60
CA ARG A 147 2.23 19.96 -3.01
C ARG A 147 2.46 20.41 -1.56
N LEU A 148 3.49 19.86 -0.90
CA LEU A 148 3.76 20.17 0.50
C LEU A 148 4.58 21.46 0.65
N GLY A 149 4.03 22.39 1.41
CA GLY A 149 4.75 23.51 1.95
C GLY A 149 5.72 23.12 3.09
N ARG A 150 6.29 24.10 3.74
CA ARG A 150 7.25 23.87 4.83
C ARG A 150 6.55 23.37 6.11
N ASN A 151 7.05 22.24 6.64
CA ASN A 151 6.55 21.59 7.87
C ASN A 151 5.12 21.04 7.75
N GLU A 152 4.67 20.75 6.54
CA GLU A 152 3.38 20.16 6.27
C GLU A 152 3.44 18.64 6.24
N THR A 153 2.29 18.03 6.47
CA THR A 153 2.09 16.58 6.49
C THR A 153 1.07 16.16 5.43
N ALA A 154 1.48 15.25 4.54
CA ALA A 154 0.54 14.50 3.72
C ALA A 154 0.25 13.14 4.35
N VAL A 155 -1.01 12.68 4.25
CA VAL A 155 -1.39 11.29 4.49
C VAL A 155 -1.92 10.72 3.18
N VAL A 156 -1.33 9.61 2.73
CA VAL A 156 -1.66 8.94 1.47
C VAL A 156 -2.19 7.54 1.76
N PHE A 157 -3.41 7.25 1.36
CA PHE A 157 -4.02 5.93 1.50
C PHE A 157 -3.88 5.14 0.19
N THR A 158 -3.18 4.01 0.26
CA THR A 158 -2.78 3.20 -0.90
C THR A 158 -2.66 1.72 -0.54
N SER A 159 -1.87 0.96 -1.27
CA SER A 159 -1.72 -0.49 -1.18
C SER A 159 -0.28 -0.93 -0.86
N GLY A 160 -0.14 -2.22 -0.52
CA GLY A 160 1.13 -2.79 -0.06
C GLY A 160 2.22 -2.79 -1.14
N GLY A 161 1.87 -3.15 -2.37
CA GLY A 161 2.81 -3.16 -3.50
C GLY A 161 3.33 -1.76 -3.83
N THR A 162 2.43 -0.78 -3.82
CA THR A 162 2.74 0.64 -4.04
C THR A 162 3.67 1.18 -2.94
N ILE A 163 3.37 0.91 -1.66
CA ILE A 163 4.23 1.32 -0.53
C ILE A 163 5.61 0.66 -0.64
N SER A 164 5.64 -0.64 -0.90
CA SER A 164 6.89 -1.40 -1.04
C SER A 164 7.74 -0.86 -2.19
N ARG A 165 7.10 -0.42 -3.30
CA ARG A 165 7.81 0.22 -4.42
C ARG A 165 8.46 1.53 -4.02
N VAL A 166 7.77 2.38 -3.25
CA VAL A 166 8.36 3.62 -2.70
C VAL A 166 9.56 3.30 -1.82
N VAL A 167 9.43 2.33 -0.91
CA VAL A 167 10.52 1.94 0.01
C VAL A 167 11.74 1.47 -0.77
N VAL A 168 11.55 0.58 -1.74
CA VAL A 168 12.63 0.05 -2.59
C VAL A 168 13.32 1.16 -3.38
N SER A 169 12.55 2.10 -3.95
CA SER A 169 13.11 3.26 -4.66
C SER A 169 14.00 4.11 -3.75
N LEU A 170 13.51 4.45 -2.56
CA LEU A 170 14.25 5.30 -1.61
C LEU A 170 15.51 4.65 -1.05
N LEU A 171 15.55 3.32 -0.98
CA LEU A 171 16.70 2.54 -0.47
C LEU A 171 17.65 2.06 -1.58
N GLY A 172 17.33 2.28 -2.85
CA GLY A 172 18.12 1.75 -3.97
C GLY A 172 18.07 0.23 -4.08
N GLY A 173 16.94 -0.37 -3.67
CA GLY A 173 16.74 -1.81 -3.73
C GLY A 173 16.38 -2.31 -5.13
N THR A 174 16.17 -3.63 -5.23
CA THR A 174 15.88 -4.34 -6.49
C THR A 174 14.42 -4.78 -6.56
N PRO A 175 13.91 -5.21 -7.74
CA PRO A 175 12.61 -5.88 -7.85
C PRO A 175 12.45 -7.08 -6.90
N HIS A 176 13.53 -7.84 -6.68
CA HIS A 176 13.52 -8.93 -5.69
C HIS A 176 13.26 -8.43 -4.27
N THR A 177 13.87 -7.29 -3.87
CA THR A 177 13.60 -6.66 -2.58
C THR A 177 12.12 -6.24 -2.47
N TRP A 178 11.53 -5.73 -3.55
CA TRP A 178 10.11 -5.39 -3.59
C TRP A 178 9.22 -6.62 -3.36
N ALA A 179 9.50 -7.72 -4.05
CA ALA A 179 8.75 -8.97 -3.89
C ALA A 179 8.81 -9.53 -2.45
N GLN A 180 9.91 -9.28 -1.73
CA GLN A 180 10.04 -9.66 -0.31
C GLN A 180 9.26 -8.74 0.65
N LEU A 181 9.18 -7.43 0.36
CA LEU A 181 8.52 -6.47 1.23
C LEU A 181 6.99 -6.46 1.08
N ASN A 182 6.49 -6.66 -0.14
CA ASN A 182 5.07 -6.59 -0.44
C ASN A 182 4.22 -7.55 0.42
N PRO A 183 4.54 -8.85 0.56
CA PRO A 183 3.73 -9.78 1.33
C PRO A 183 3.68 -9.49 2.85
N VAL A 184 4.68 -8.81 3.38
CA VAL A 184 4.80 -8.55 4.82
C VAL A 184 4.30 -7.18 5.26
N THR A 185 3.84 -6.35 4.32
CA THR A 185 3.25 -5.05 4.64
C THR A 185 1.88 -5.26 5.31
N VAL A 186 1.72 -4.84 6.56
CA VAL A 186 0.52 -5.03 7.38
C VAL A 186 -0.61 -4.10 6.92
N ASN A 187 -1.87 -4.58 6.92
CA ASN A 187 -3.03 -3.73 6.65
C ASN A 187 -3.12 -2.58 7.67
N ALA A 188 -3.50 -1.41 7.21
CA ALA A 188 -3.53 -0.16 7.99
C ALA A 188 -2.18 0.24 8.62
N SER A 189 -1.05 -0.34 8.19
CA SER A 189 0.28 0.11 8.61
C SER A 189 0.66 1.47 8.03
N VAL A 190 1.62 2.12 8.67
CA VAL A 190 2.14 3.44 8.29
C VAL A 190 3.60 3.34 7.88
N THR A 191 3.93 3.88 6.72
CA THR A 191 5.30 4.08 6.26
C THR A 191 5.59 5.58 6.19
N LYS A 192 6.65 6.03 6.84
CA LYS A 192 6.97 7.45 6.96
C LYS A 192 8.14 7.84 6.08
N VAL A 193 7.92 8.86 5.25
CA VAL A 193 8.92 9.50 4.40
C VAL A 193 9.04 10.98 4.79
N VAL A 194 10.25 11.47 4.94
CA VAL A 194 10.52 12.91 5.16
C VAL A 194 10.97 13.55 3.86
N VAL A 195 10.39 14.70 3.56
CA VAL A 195 10.75 15.53 2.40
C VAL A 195 11.64 16.68 2.86
N GLY A 196 12.86 16.69 2.39
CA GLY A 196 13.87 17.68 2.73
C GLY A 196 14.54 18.30 1.50
N ARG A 197 15.43 19.27 1.73
CA ARG A 197 16.16 19.98 0.65
C ARG A 197 17.05 19.05 -0.20
N ARG A 198 17.45 17.90 0.33
CA ARG A 198 18.32 16.92 -0.36
C ARG A 198 17.53 15.75 -0.96
N GLY A 199 16.21 15.84 -1.00
CA GLY A 199 15.32 14.79 -1.48
C GLY A 199 14.48 14.15 -0.37
N MET A 200 13.97 12.97 -0.65
CA MET A 200 13.11 12.19 0.24
C MET A 200 13.93 11.11 0.97
N THR A 201 13.56 10.84 2.22
CA THR A 201 14.25 9.86 3.07
C THR A 201 13.21 9.01 3.79
N LEU A 202 13.35 7.68 3.69
CA LEU A 202 12.56 6.74 4.47
C LEU A 202 12.95 6.85 5.96
N ILE A 203 11.97 7.00 6.84
CA ILE A 203 12.18 7.05 8.29
C ILE A 203 11.74 5.78 8.98
N SER A 204 10.55 5.26 8.60
CA SER A 204 10.06 3.97 9.09
C SER A 204 9.26 3.28 7.99
N PHE A 205 9.26 1.95 8.01
CA PHE A 205 8.48 1.11 7.15
C PHE A 205 7.58 0.21 7.98
N ASN A 206 6.30 0.10 7.57
CA ASN A 206 5.36 -0.89 8.10
C ASN A 206 5.10 -0.76 9.62
N ASP A 207 5.08 0.47 10.17
CA ASP A 207 4.71 0.71 11.58
C ASP A 207 3.22 0.37 11.78
N HIS A 208 2.96 -0.61 12.63
CA HIS A 208 1.62 -1.11 12.96
C HIS A 208 1.39 -1.22 14.48
N SER A 209 2.19 -0.52 15.28
CA SER A 209 2.13 -0.53 16.73
C SER A 209 0.76 -0.16 17.30
N HIS A 210 -0.02 0.66 16.59
CA HIS A 210 -1.39 1.00 16.96
C HIS A 210 -2.36 -0.20 16.86
N LEU A 211 -2.08 -1.17 15.98
CA LEU A 211 -2.89 -2.38 15.84
C LEU A 211 -2.56 -3.40 16.95
N GLU A 212 -1.30 -3.46 17.40
CA GLU A 212 -0.89 -4.26 18.57
C GLU A 212 -1.61 -3.78 19.83
N GLN A 213 -1.80 -2.46 19.96
CA GLN A 213 -2.53 -1.86 21.07
C GLN A 213 -4.05 -2.06 20.99
N ALA A 214 -4.60 -2.20 19.76
CA ALA A 214 -6.03 -2.40 19.55
C ALA A 214 -6.51 -3.81 19.96
N GLY A 215 -5.61 -4.77 20.08
CA GLY A 215 -5.89 -6.13 20.59
C GLY A 215 -5.57 -7.25 19.59
N ASP A 216 -5.78 -8.47 20.07
CA ASP A 216 -5.51 -9.68 19.30
C ASP A 216 -6.33 -9.73 18.00
N GLY A 217 -5.70 -10.20 16.93
CA GLY A 217 -6.31 -10.38 15.62
C GLY A 217 -6.38 -9.12 14.73
N PHE A 218 -5.89 -7.96 15.20
CA PHE A 218 -5.84 -6.76 14.39
C PHE A 218 -4.71 -6.75 13.36
N ILE A 219 -3.69 -7.59 13.52
CA ILE A 219 -2.59 -7.67 12.55
C ILE A 219 -2.97 -8.64 11.43
N THR A 220 -3.08 -8.13 10.22
CA THR A 220 -3.36 -8.91 9.01
C THR A 220 -2.48 -8.46 7.86
N TYR A 221 -2.21 -9.39 6.93
CA TYR A 221 -1.31 -9.16 5.79
C TYR A 221 -2.04 -9.19 4.44
N ARG A 222 -3.31 -9.60 4.46
CA ARG A 222 -4.15 -9.75 3.25
C ARG A 222 -5.54 -9.21 3.52
#